data_54e78e00b21b7db6ba422bf77b52ad3a
#
_entry.id   54e78e00b21b7db6ba422bf77b52ad3a
#
_cell.length_a   1.000
_cell.length_b   1.000
_cell.length_c   1.000
_cell.angle_alpha   90.00
_cell.angle_beta   90.00
_cell.angle_gamma   90.00
#
_symmetry.space_group_name_H-M   'P 1'
#
loop_
_entity.id
_entity.type
_entity.pdbx_description
1 polymer ?
#
loop_
_entity_poly.entity_id
_entity_poly.type
_entity_poly.pdbx_seq_one_letter_code
_entity_poly.pdbx_strand_id
1 'polypeptide(L)'
;MMLKHYLPLLSIAILAACGTSTKGGRSIEVDFEGAGGQTVYFDRFENNRPYHADSVKLNADGNGTLVTDRLPLDFYRISMGDEQMIVALDSTEELKVVAKVGSLANPISVSGSKHTEALYAFFEDAKAYEDEREALRTKITAQNDTALIAKFNDLNAQFYERTKSFAVEHF
;
A
#
# COMPACT_ATOMS: atom_id res chain seq x y z
N MET A 1 10.38 -70.73 -33.56
CA MET A 1 9.93 -70.32 -32.20
C MET A 1 10.61 -69.02 -31.87
N MET A 2 9.93 -67.86 -32.19
CA MET A 2 10.53 -66.52 -32.10
C MET A 2 10.06 -65.85 -30.82
N LEU A 3 10.99 -65.58 -29.91
CA LEU A 3 10.75 -64.89 -28.64
C LEU A 3 10.85 -63.39 -28.84
N LYS A 4 9.70 -62.69 -28.86
CA LYS A 4 9.66 -61.23 -28.94
C LYS A 4 9.94 -60.60 -27.57
N HIS A 5 11.05 -59.88 -27.48
CA HIS A 5 11.41 -59.11 -26.29
C HIS A 5 10.66 -57.76 -26.32
N TYR A 6 9.72 -57.53 -25.40
CA TYR A 6 9.12 -56.26 -25.16
C TYR A 6 9.99 -55.49 -24.13
N LEU A 7 10.58 -54.41 -24.59
CA LEU A 7 11.31 -53.49 -23.73
C LEU A 7 10.32 -52.42 -23.24
N PRO A 8 10.08 -52.28 -21.93
CA PRO A 8 9.23 -51.20 -21.45
C PRO A 8 10.01 -49.88 -21.45
N LEU A 9 9.48 -48.88 -22.19
CA LEU A 9 9.95 -47.49 -22.17
C LEU A 9 9.61 -46.89 -20.80
N LEU A 10 10.62 -46.73 -19.97
CA LEU A 10 10.49 -46.05 -18.68
C LEU A 10 10.52 -44.52 -18.93
N SER A 11 9.34 -43.89 -19.00
CA SER A 11 9.20 -42.47 -19.09
C SER A 11 9.57 -41.79 -17.76
N ILE A 12 10.76 -41.24 -17.68
CA ILE A 12 11.18 -40.40 -16.52
C ILE A 12 10.49 -39.06 -16.67
N ALA A 13 9.42 -38.82 -15.92
CA ALA A 13 8.81 -37.51 -15.73
C ALA A 13 9.74 -36.68 -14.83
N ILE A 14 10.50 -35.75 -15.44
CA ILE A 14 11.25 -34.73 -14.73
C ILE A 14 10.23 -33.72 -14.20
N LEU A 15 9.85 -33.87 -12.93
CA LEU A 15 9.16 -32.83 -12.19
C LEU A 15 10.16 -31.68 -11.99
N ALA A 16 10.06 -30.63 -12.82
CA ALA A 16 10.69 -29.37 -12.56
C ALA A 16 10.02 -28.77 -11.31
N ALA A 17 10.58 -29.08 -10.15
CA ALA A 17 10.27 -28.35 -8.93
C ALA A 17 10.77 -26.92 -9.13
N CYS A 18 9.86 -26.00 -9.50
CA CYS A 18 10.08 -24.58 -9.28
C CYS A 18 10.32 -24.39 -7.78
N GLY A 19 11.59 -24.32 -7.41
CA GLY A 19 11.99 -23.92 -6.07
C GLY A 19 11.52 -22.49 -5.85
N THR A 20 10.38 -22.34 -5.17
CA THR A 20 10.04 -21.07 -4.54
C THR A 20 11.11 -20.84 -3.47
N SER A 21 12.06 -19.96 -3.76
CA SER A 21 12.97 -19.40 -2.75
C SER A 21 12.09 -18.71 -1.71
N THR A 22 11.80 -19.40 -0.61
CA THR A 22 11.25 -18.77 0.58
C THR A 22 12.36 -17.90 1.18
N LYS A 23 12.61 -16.74 0.59
CA LYS A 23 13.20 -15.63 1.34
C LYS A 23 12.26 -15.42 2.51
N GLY A 24 12.77 -15.43 3.74
CA GLY A 24 11.95 -15.24 4.94
C GLY A 24 11.45 -13.80 5.10
N GLY A 25 11.02 -13.20 4.00
CA GLY A 25 10.47 -11.87 3.89
C GLY A 25 8.94 -11.89 3.87
N ARG A 26 8.32 -10.75 4.14
CA ARG A 26 6.88 -10.55 4.07
C ARG A 26 6.48 -10.21 2.64
N SER A 27 5.24 -10.56 2.29
CA SER A 27 4.67 -10.26 0.98
C SER A 27 3.84 -8.99 1.03
N ILE A 28 3.99 -8.18 -0.03
CA ILE A 28 3.08 -7.09 -0.35
C ILE A 28 2.38 -7.47 -1.64
N GLU A 29 1.11 -7.81 -1.54
CA GLU A 29 0.28 -8.12 -2.69
C GLU A 29 -0.29 -6.83 -3.27
N VAL A 30 -0.16 -6.67 -4.57
CA VAL A 30 -0.72 -5.53 -5.31
C VAL A 30 -1.66 -6.04 -6.40
N ASP A 31 -2.82 -5.39 -6.52
CA ASP A 31 -3.83 -5.61 -7.54
C ASP A 31 -4.24 -4.25 -8.11
N PHE A 32 -3.61 -3.87 -9.23
CA PHE A 32 -3.75 -2.54 -9.83
C PHE A 32 -4.50 -2.63 -11.16
N GLU A 33 -5.78 -2.32 -11.11
CA GLU A 33 -6.67 -2.32 -12.29
C GLU A 33 -6.11 -1.43 -13.40
N GLY A 34 -5.92 -2.01 -14.59
CA GLY A 34 -5.40 -1.32 -15.75
C GLY A 34 -3.87 -1.22 -15.82
N ALA A 35 -3.13 -1.84 -14.87
CA ALA A 35 -1.68 -1.77 -14.79
C ALA A 35 -0.95 -2.98 -15.40
N GLY A 36 -1.63 -3.84 -16.16
CA GLY A 36 -1.03 -5.05 -16.73
C GLY A 36 0.29 -4.77 -17.45
N GLY A 37 1.34 -5.53 -17.08
CA GLY A 37 2.68 -5.42 -17.64
C GLY A 37 3.54 -4.26 -17.15
N GLN A 38 3.02 -3.36 -16.32
CA GLN A 38 3.80 -2.28 -15.68
C GLN A 38 4.68 -2.83 -14.55
N THR A 39 5.70 -2.08 -14.16
CA THR A 39 6.57 -2.42 -13.03
C THR A 39 6.20 -1.56 -11.83
N VAL A 40 5.98 -2.22 -10.70
CA VAL A 40 5.76 -1.61 -9.39
C VAL A 40 7.05 -1.72 -8.59
N TYR A 41 7.41 -0.65 -7.91
CA TYR A 41 8.57 -0.56 -7.03
C TYR A 41 8.13 -0.41 -5.59
N PHE A 42 8.87 -1.03 -4.69
CA PHE A 42 8.78 -0.82 -3.26
C PHE A 42 10.06 -0.12 -2.78
N ASP A 43 9.89 1.04 -2.16
CA ASP A 43 11.00 1.90 -1.77
C ASP A 43 11.06 2.09 -0.26
N ARG A 44 12.28 2.10 0.26
CA ARG A 44 12.62 2.62 1.58
C ARG A 44 13.13 4.06 1.45
N PHE A 45 13.07 4.81 2.54
CA PHE A 45 13.69 6.13 2.60
C PHE A 45 15.00 6.06 3.38
N GLU A 46 16.09 6.49 2.76
CA GLU A 46 17.37 6.64 3.38
C GLU A 46 17.83 8.11 3.22
N ASN A 47 18.04 8.81 4.33
CA ASN A 47 18.38 10.25 4.31
C ASN A 47 17.39 11.08 3.48
N ASN A 48 16.10 10.84 3.63
CA ASN A 48 14.99 11.45 2.86
C ASN A 48 15.04 11.20 1.34
N ARG A 49 15.75 10.17 0.89
CA ARG A 49 15.79 9.76 -0.52
C ARG A 49 15.18 8.37 -0.67
N PRO A 50 14.33 8.16 -1.67
CA PRO A 50 13.80 6.83 -1.94
C PRO A 50 14.90 5.92 -2.48
N TYR A 51 14.93 4.70 -1.97
CA TYR A 51 15.81 3.62 -2.40
C TYR A 51 14.96 2.39 -2.76
N HIS A 52 15.09 1.89 -3.98
CA HIS A 52 14.36 0.71 -4.42
C HIS A 52 14.82 -0.53 -3.65
N ALA A 53 13.94 -1.06 -2.82
CA ALA A 53 14.19 -2.28 -2.03
C ALA A 53 13.77 -3.54 -2.78
N ASP A 54 12.67 -3.47 -3.56
CA ASP A 54 12.19 -4.54 -4.41
C ASP A 54 11.36 -3.99 -5.58
N SER A 55 11.12 -4.83 -6.59
CA SER A 55 10.23 -4.50 -7.70
C SER A 55 9.57 -5.74 -8.26
N VAL A 56 8.37 -5.59 -8.81
CA VAL A 56 7.65 -6.66 -9.49
C VAL A 56 7.04 -6.15 -10.80
N LYS A 57 7.15 -6.94 -11.85
CA LYS A 57 6.39 -6.71 -13.08
C LYS A 57 5.02 -7.36 -12.94
N LEU A 58 3.97 -6.56 -13.04
CA LEU A 58 2.60 -7.04 -12.92
C LEU A 58 2.24 -7.97 -14.08
N ASN A 59 1.41 -8.98 -13.80
CA ASN A 59 0.83 -9.85 -14.81
C ASN A 59 -0.18 -9.09 -15.70
N ALA A 60 -0.82 -9.77 -16.65
CA ALA A 60 -1.76 -9.15 -17.58
C ALA A 60 -3.00 -8.56 -16.87
N ASP A 61 -3.37 -9.10 -15.71
CA ASP A 61 -4.53 -8.67 -14.92
C ASP A 61 -4.18 -7.55 -13.94
N GLY A 62 -2.91 -7.12 -13.85
CA GLY A 62 -2.47 -6.07 -12.93
C GLY A 62 -2.04 -6.56 -11.55
N ASN A 63 -1.86 -7.88 -11.37
CA ASN A 63 -1.48 -8.46 -10.08
C ASN A 63 0.02 -8.70 -9.99
N GLY A 64 0.57 -8.52 -8.79
CA GLY A 64 1.96 -8.84 -8.46
C GLY A 64 2.19 -8.99 -6.97
N THR A 65 3.36 -9.53 -6.62
CA THR A 65 3.79 -9.69 -5.22
C THR A 65 5.22 -9.18 -5.08
N LEU A 66 5.40 -8.18 -4.24
CA LEU A 66 6.69 -7.70 -3.78
C LEU A 66 7.09 -8.51 -2.55
N VAL A 67 8.36 -8.84 -2.41
CA VAL A 67 8.89 -9.59 -1.26
C VAL A 67 9.93 -8.73 -0.57
N THR A 68 9.70 -8.43 0.70
CA THR A 68 10.60 -7.57 1.47
C THR A 68 11.34 -8.38 2.53
N ASP A 69 12.57 -8.00 2.84
CA ASP A 69 13.27 -8.45 4.03
C ASP A 69 12.56 -7.91 5.30
N ARG A 70 13.12 -8.21 6.48
CA ARG A 70 12.62 -7.64 7.74
C ARG A 70 12.72 -6.11 7.69
N LEU A 71 11.55 -5.49 7.87
CA LEU A 71 11.40 -4.04 7.88
C LEU A 71 11.19 -3.54 9.32
N PRO A 72 11.85 -2.47 9.78
CA PRO A 72 11.41 -1.77 10.98
C PRO A 72 10.03 -1.15 10.73
N LEU A 73 9.29 -0.82 11.79
CA LEU A 73 8.12 0.02 11.66
C LEU A 73 8.54 1.39 11.14
N ASP A 74 8.14 1.71 9.91
CA ASP A 74 8.47 2.96 9.23
C ASP A 74 7.50 3.20 8.07
N PHE A 75 7.64 4.37 7.45
CA PHE A 75 6.95 4.69 6.20
C PHE A 75 7.74 4.20 4.99
N TYR A 76 7.03 3.60 4.06
CA TYR A 76 7.56 3.09 2.80
C TYR A 76 6.76 3.66 1.64
N ARG A 77 7.27 3.53 0.43
CA ARG A 77 6.58 3.98 -0.77
C ARG A 77 6.38 2.82 -1.73
N ILE A 78 5.16 2.69 -2.27
CA ILE A 78 4.87 1.90 -3.46
C ILE A 78 4.70 2.87 -4.62
N SER A 79 5.40 2.64 -5.72
CA SER A 79 5.34 3.53 -6.89
C SER A 79 5.23 2.77 -8.20
N MET A 80 4.59 3.39 -9.20
CA MET A 80 4.40 2.87 -10.55
C MET A 80 4.32 4.04 -11.53
N GLY A 81 5.28 4.17 -12.42
CA GLY A 81 5.42 5.36 -13.27
C GLY A 81 5.55 6.62 -12.42
N ASP A 82 4.68 7.61 -12.66
CA ASP A 82 4.66 8.86 -11.89
C ASP A 82 3.74 8.81 -10.65
N GLU A 83 3.04 7.69 -10.46
CA GLU A 83 2.13 7.51 -9.35
C GLU A 83 2.83 6.89 -8.14
N GLN A 84 2.37 7.26 -6.95
CA GLN A 84 2.92 6.73 -5.71
C GLN A 84 1.89 6.73 -4.59
N MET A 85 2.09 5.83 -3.64
CA MET A 85 1.38 5.78 -2.36
C MET A 85 2.36 5.55 -1.21
N ILE A 86 2.02 6.03 -0.03
CA ILE A 86 2.77 5.78 1.20
C ILE A 86 2.07 4.66 1.97
N VAL A 87 2.86 3.75 2.51
CA VAL A 87 2.39 2.68 3.39
C VAL A 87 3.21 2.69 4.68
N ALA A 88 2.63 2.26 5.77
CA ALA A 88 3.31 2.09 7.06
C ALA A 88 3.31 0.60 7.40
N LEU A 89 4.47 0.02 7.55
CA LEU A 89 4.65 -1.43 7.73
C LEU A 89 5.68 -1.74 8.81
N ASP A 90 5.50 -2.87 9.46
CA ASP A 90 6.54 -3.51 10.26
C ASP A 90 6.87 -4.93 9.72
N SER A 91 7.84 -5.59 10.34
CA SER A 91 8.29 -6.91 9.93
C SER A 91 7.30 -8.05 10.19
N THR A 92 6.15 -7.79 10.79
CA THR A 92 5.15 -8.80 11.18
C THR A 92 3.91 -8.77 10.29
N GLU A 93 3.75 -7.74 9.46
CA GLU A 93 2.57 -7.47 8.68
C GLU A 93 2.72 -7.95 7.22
N GLU A 94 1.61 -8.38 6.66
CA GLU A 94 1.45 -8.62 5.22
C GLU A 94 0.48 -7.56 4.70
N LEU A 95 0.80 -6.96 3.57
CA LEU A 95 -0.02 -5.90 2.99
C LEU A 95 -0.66 -6.38 1.69
N LYS A 96 -1.94 -6.11 1.53
CA LYS A 96 -2.63 -6.18 0.25
C LYS A 96 -3.17 -4.80 -0.13
N VAL A 97 -2.86 -4.37 -1.35
CA VAL A 97 -3.32 -3.11 -1.92
C VAL A 97 -4.12 -3.38 -3.18
N VAL A 98 -5.32 -2.82 -3.25
CA VAL A 98 -6.12 -2.76 -4.47
C VAL A 98 -6.24 -1.30 -4.90
N ALA A 99 -5.84 -1.00 -6.12
CA ALA A 99 -5.87 0.36 -6.65
C ALA A 99 -6.21 0.35 -8.16
N LYS A 100 -6.31 1.55 -8.73
CA LYS A 100 -6.50 1.75 -10.17
C LYS A 100 -5.44 2.69 -10.71
N VAL A 101 -4.98 2.47 -11.92
CA VAL A 101 -4.12 3.42 -12.66
C VAL A 101 -4.78 4.80 -12.67
N GLY A 102 -4.03 5.85 -12.38
CA GLY A 102 -4.52 7.22 -12.23
C GLY A 102 -5.00 7.56 -10.81
N SER A 103 -4.95 6.60 -9.86
CA SER A 103 -5.48 6.79 -8.49
C SER A 103 -4.69 6.04 -7.42
N LEU A 104 -3.41 5.78 -7.64
CA LEU A 104 -2.59 4.98 -6.71
C LEU A 104 -2.52 5.61 -5.31
N ALA A 105 -2.47 6.95 -5.23
CA ALA A 105 -2.46 7.67 -3.96
C ALA A 105 -3.76 7.51 -3.13
N ASN A 106 -4.86 7.12 -3.79
CA ASN A 106 -6.17 6.88 -3.17
C ASN A 106 -6.62 5.45 -3.53
N PRO A 107 -6.04 4.41 -2.91
CA PRO A 107 -6.34 3.03 -3.24
C PRO A 107 -7.81 2.70 -2.95
N ILE A 108 -8.34 1.72 -3.68
CA ILE A 108 -9.71 1.20 -3.47
C ILE A 108 -9.78 0.50 -2.10
N SER A 109 -8.74 -0.24 -1.74
CA SER A 109 -8.62 -0.83 -0.41
C SER A 109 -7.16 -1.11 -0.04
N VAL A 110 -6.89 -1.08 1.26
CA VAL A 110 -5.67 -1.59 1.89
C VAL A 110 -6.09 -2.57 3.00
N SER A 111 -5.36 -3.67 3.17
CA SER A 111 -5.65 -4.67 4.18
C SER A 111 -4.42 -5.48 4.58
N GLY A 112 -4.46 -6.11 5.75
CA GLY A 112 -3.40 -6.99 6.27
C GLY A 112 -2.29 -6.27 7.04
N SER A 113 -2.23 -4.94 6.98
CA SER A 113 -1.35 -4.10 7.80
C SER A 113 -2.18 -3.13 8.62
N LYS A 114 -2.19 -3.32 9.94
CA LYS A 114 -2.91 -2.41 10.86
C LYS A 114 -2.40 -0.97 10.79
N HIS A 115 -1.09 -0.79 10.54
CA HIS A 115 -0.49 0.54 10.44
C HIS A 115 -0.87 1.23 9.13
N THR A 116 -0.88 0.51 7.99
CA THR A 116 -1.33 1.08 6.72
C THR A 116 -2.83 1.33 6.73
N GLU A 117 -3.65 0.42 7.28
CA GLU A 117 -5.10 0.61 7.42
C GLU A 117 -5.41 1.86 8.26
N ALA A 118 -4.74 2.01 9.42
CA ALA A 118 -4.89 3.19 10.27
C ALA A 118 -4.45 4.47 9.56
N LEU A 119 -3.36 4.44 8.79
CA LEU A 119 -2.87 5.57 8.01
C LEU A 119 -3.91 6.04 6.99
N TYR A 120 -4.53 5.12 6.24
CA TYR A 120 -5.56 5.48 5.25
C TYR A 120 -6.86 5.94 5.90
N ALA A 121 -7.27 5.34 7.02
CA ALA A 121 -8.41 5.86 7.81
C ALA A 121 -8.14 7.29 8.31
N PHE A 122 -6.90 7.58 8.73
CA PHE A 122 -6.50 8.93 9.10
C PHE A 122 -6.51 9.91 7.90
N PHE A 123 -6.10 9.49 6.71
CA PHE A 123 -6.17 10.33 5.50
C PHE A 123 -7.63 10.67 5.13
N GLU A 124 -8.57 9.74 5.29
CA GLU A 124 -9.99 10.02 5.11
C GLU A 124 -10.52 11.01 6.15
N ASP A 125 -10.16 10.87 7.43
CA ASP A 125 -10.52 11.85 8.48
C ASP A 125 -9.90 13.22 8.21
N ALA A 126 -8.64 13.27 7.78
CA ALA A 126 -7.97 14.52 7.40
C ALA A 126 -8.66 15.22 6.22
N LYS A 127 -9.10 14.44 5.22
CA LYS A 127 -9.86 14.98 4.10
C LYS A 127 -11.21 15.54 4.54
N ALA A 128 -11.95 14.81 5.37
CA ALA A 128 -13.23 15.28 5.91
C ALA A 128 -13.06 16.57 6.73
N TYR A 129 -12.00 16.65 7.54
CA TYR A 129 -11.64 17.87 8.26
C TYR A 129 -11.36 19.05 7.31
N GLU A 130 -10.57 18.85 6.25
CA GLU A 130 -10.26 19.92 5.30
C GLU A 130 -11.52 20.41 4.55
N ASP A 131 -12.41 19.51 4.17
CA ASP A 131 -13.68 19.82 3.51
C ASP A 131 -14.59 20.68 4.44
N GLU A 132 -14.70 20.31 5.74
CA GLU A 132 -15.47 21.09 6.72
C GLU A 132 -14.81 22.44 7.02
N ARG A 133 -13.49 22.46 7.16
CA ARG A 133 -12.71 23.67 7.40
C ARG A 133 -12.90 24.70 6.29
N GLU A 134 -12.85 24.29 5.02
CA GLU A 134 -13.04 25.17 3.88
C GLU A 134 -14.48 25.67 3.77
N ALA A 135 -15.47 24.80 4.06
CA ALA A 135 -16.86 25.19 4.13
C ALA A 135 -17.12 26.26 5.21
N LEU A 136 -16.50 26.12 6.38
CA LEU A 136 -16.60 27.11 7.45
C LEU A 136 -15.90 28.43 7.07
N ARG A 137 -14.70 28.36 6.47
CA ARG A 137 -13.96 29.53 6.00
C ARG A 137 -14.76 30.36 5.01
N THR A 138 -15.41 29.70 4.06
CA THR A 138 -16.29 30.35 3.07
C THR A 138 -17.46 31.08 3.75
N LYS A 139 -18.10 30.44 4.75
CA LYS A 139 -19.22 31.05 5.51
C LYS A 139 -18.76 32.24 6.35
N ILE A 140 -17.62 32.14 7.03
CA ILE A 140 -17.04 33.23 7.83
C ILE A 140 -16.77 34.44 6.95
N THR A 141 -16.15 34.23 5.78
CA THR A 141 -15.88 35.32 4.83
C THR A 141 -17.14 36.02 4.36
N ALA A 142 -18.25 35.29 4.17
CA ALA A 142 -19.51 35.84 3.69
C ALA A 142 -20.32 36.57 4.79
N GLN A 143 -20.25 36.11 6.05
CA GLN A 143 -21.19 36.52 7.11
C GLN A 143 -20.50 37.25 8.29
N ASN A 144 -19.18 37.15 8.44
CA ASN A 144 -18.38 37.68 9.56
C ASN A 144 -18.98 37.34 10.94
N ASP A 145 -19.47 36.10 11.11
CA ASP A 145 -20.15 35.62 12.30
C ASP A 145 -19.17 35.06 13.34
N THR A 146 -19.18 35.59 14.55
CA THR A 146 -18.31 35.16 15.64
C THR A 146 -18.55 33.72 16.08
N ALA A 147 -19.79 33.19 15.97
CA ALA A 147 -20.09 31.81 16.27
C ALA A 147 -19.45 30.84 15.25
N LEU A 148 -19.40 31.22 13.98
CA LEU A 148 -18.69 30.45 12.95
C LEU A 148 -17.18 30.46 13.18
N ILE A 149 -16.61 31.58 13.64
CA ILE A 149 -15.19 31.68 14.01
C ILE A 149 -14.89 30.75 15.19
N ALA A 150 -15.74 30.72 16.21
CA ALA A 150 -15.59 29.82 17.34
C ALA A 150 -15.63 28.35 16.91
N LYS A 151 -16.58 27.98 16.03
CA LYS A 151 -16.67 26.62 15.46
C LYS A 151 -15.44 26.23 14.66
N PHE A 152 -14.90 27.16 13.86
CA PHE A 152 -13.67 26.93 13.09
C PHE A 152 -12.46 26.65 14.00
N ASN A 153 -12.31 27.42 15.08
CA ASN A 153 -11.22 27.24 16.03
C ASN A 153 -11.35 25.91 16.79
N ASP A 154 -12.58 25.52 17.17
CA ASP A 154 -12.85 24.24 17.83
C ASP A 154 -12.55 23.06 16.90
N LEU A 155 -12.96 23.11 15.65
CA LEU A 155 -12.64 22.10 14.63
C LEU A 155 -11.11 21.92 14.49
N ASN A 156 -10.36 23.00 14.40
CA ASN A 156 -8.90 22.95 14.32
C ASN A 156 -8.28 22.31 15.59
N ALA A 157 -8.75 22.68 16.77
CA ALA A 157 -8.27 22.14 18.03
C ALA A 157 -8.54 20.63 18.14
N GLN A 158 -9.75 20.19 17.76
CA GLN A 158 -10.12 18.78 17.77
C GLN A 158 -9.27 17.96 16.78
N PHE A 159 -9.03 18.47 15.58
CA PHE A 159 -8.19 17.78 14.60
C PHE A 159 -6.73 17.70 15.06
N TYR A 160 -6.20 18.76 15.69
CA TYR A 160 -4.86 18.73 16.26
C TYR A 160 -4.70 17.62 17.32
N GLU A 161 -5.67 17.48 18.25
CA GLU A 161 -5.62 16.43 19.27
C GLU A 161 -5.78 15.03 18.64
N ARG A 162 -6.64 14.84 17.61
CA ARG A 162 -6.73 13.57 16.89
C ARG A 162 -5.40 13.20 16.20
N THR A 163 -4.75 14.15 15.53
CA THR A 163 -3.44 13.93 14.89
C THR A 163 -2.38 13.50 15.88
N LYS A 164 -2.35 14.16 17.06
CA LYS A 164 -1.42 13.82 18.13
C LYS A 164 -1.69 12.43 18.70
N SER A 165 -2.95 12.09 18.95
CA SER A 165 -3.35 10.77 19.44
C SER A 165 -2.99 9.67 18.43
N PHE A 166 -3.27 9.90 17.15
CA PHE A 166 -2.92 8.98 16.08
C PHE A 166 -1.41 8.69 16.02
N ALA A 167 -0.58 9.73 16.10
CA ALA A 167 0.87 9.56 16.08
C ALA A 167 1.39 8.74 17.27
N VAL A 168 0.84 8.96 18.48
CA VAL A 168 1.22 8.23 19.70
C VAL A 168 0.75 6.77 19.67
N GLU A 169 -0.40 6.49 19.05
CA GLU A 169 -1.00 5.14 19.03
C GLU A 169 -0.33 4.23 18.01
N HIS A 170 0.13 4.78 16.88
CA HIS A 170 0.56 3.99 15.73
C HIS A 170 2.05 4.09 15.41
N PHE A 171 2.77 5.09 15.94
CA PHE A 171 4.19 5.37 15.66
C PHE A 171 4.95 5.83 16.89
#